data_37ad83f3ec1afe96eb3047b4a112625d
#
_entry.id   37ad83f3ec1afe96eb3047b4a112625d
#
_cell.length_a   1.000
_cell.length_b   1.000
_cell.length_c   1.000
_cell.angle_alpha   90.00
_cell.angle_beta   90.00
_cell.angle_gamma   90.00
#
_symmetry.space_group_name_H-M   'P 1'
#
loop_
_entity.id
_entity.type
_entity.pdbx_description
1 polymer ?
#
loop_
_entity_poly.entity_id
_entity_poly.type
_entity_poly.pdbx_seq_one_letter_code
_entity_poly.pdbx_strand_id
1 'polypeptide(L)'
;RQAGQGHGLRPFGMFALNSLRIEKGYRAWKGDLSTDYTVLQAGLGRFIDWDHPFRGREALAAEQARGADRRFVTLIVAHETHDAPYMSTIWHAGKVVGETTSGAWGHRVGASVALGVVRADLAQEGTELEVEIFGARVPARVQADGPLYDRDNMRLRA
;
A
#
# COMPACT_ATOMS: atom_id res chain seq x y z
N ARG A 1 18.76 -25.04 5.63
CA ARG A 1 19.93 -24.15 5.83
C ARG A 1 21.20 -24.77 5.29
N GLN A 2 21.56 -26.01 5.65
CA GLN A 2 22.82 -26.66 5.19
C GLN A 2 22.92 -26.67 3.65
N ALA A 3 21.89 -27.09 2.93
CA ALA A 3 21.88 -27.15 1.47
C ALA A 3 22.09 -25.77 0.79
N GLY A 4 21.69 -24.69 1.44
CA GLY A 4 21.81 -23.35 0.88
C GLY A 4 23.11 -22.62 1.23
N GLN A 5 23.91 -23.13 2.17
CA GLN A 5 25.13 -22.42 2.64
C GLN A 5 26.12 -22.18 1.50
N GLY A 6 26.38 -23.21 0.66
CA GLY A 6 27.26 -23.10 -0.50
C GLY A 6 26.72 -22.19 -1.62
N HIS A 7 25.47 -21.79 -1.55
CA HIS A 7 24.78 -20.92 -2.52
C HIS A 7 24.48 -19.53 -1.98
N GLY A 8 25.10 -19.13 -0.86
CA GLY A 8 24.94 -17.80 -0.30
C GLY A 8 23.59 -17.53 0.38
N LEU A 9 22.85 -18.58 0.77
CA LEU A 9 21.59 -18.45 1.51
C LEU A 9 21.79 -17.65 2.80
N ARG A 10 21.01 -16.60 2.97
CA ARG A 10 20.98 -15.78 4.19
C ARG A 10 19.55 -15.68 4.71
N PRO A 11 19.28 -16.05 5.96
CA PRO A 11 17.98 -15.81 6.57
C PRO A 11 17.79 -14.31 6.84
N PHE A 12 16.54 -13.83 6.72
CA PHE A 12 16.14 -12.49 7.11
C PHE A 12 14.80 -12.52 7.85
N GLY A 13 14.51 -11.49 8.65
CA GLY A 13 13.33 -11.43 9.51
C GLY A 13 12.14 -10.75 8.85
N MET A 14 11.00 -10.76 9.56
CA MET A 14 9.73 -10.18 9.09
C MET A 14 9.80 -8.66 8.86
N PHE A 15 10.60 -7.93 9.64
CA PHE A 15 10.79 -6.49 9.43
C PHE A 15 11.44 -6.20 8.07
N ALA A 16 12.48 -6.97 7.73
CA ALA A 16 13.13 -6.85 6.42
C ALA A 16 12.15 -7.23 5.28
N LEU A 17 11.37 -8.29 5.45
CA LEU A 17 10.32 -8.66 4.49
C LEU A 17 9.31 -7.52 4.32
N ASN A 18 8.85 -6.90 5.42
CA ASN A 18 7.89 -5.81 5.37
C ASN A 18 8.45 -4.59 4.64
N SER A 19 9.70 -4.21 4.92
CA SER A 19 10.39 -3.13 4.20
C SER A 19 10.49 -3.43 2.69
N LEU A 20 10.97 -4.61 2.32
CA LEU A 20 11.14 -5.01 0.91
C LEU A 20 9.81 -5.02 0.14
N ARG A 21 8.73 -5.57 0.74
CA ARG A 21 7.44 -5.68 0.06
C ARG A 21 6.75 -4.33 -0.09
N ILE A 22 6.86 -3.43 0.91
CA ILE A 22 6.21 -2.13 0.89
C ILE A 22 6.79 -1.21 -0.18
N GLU A 23 8.10 -1.26 -0.41
CA GLU A 23 8.78 -0.54 -1.50
C GLU A 23 8.32 -1.00 -2.89
N LYS A 24 7.86 -2.26 -3.00
CA LYS A 24 7.27 -2.83 -4.22
C LYS A 24 5.76 -2.61 -4.32
N GLY A 25 5.13 -1.99 -3.30
CA GLY A 25 3.68 -1.84 -3.24
C GLY A 25 2.94 -3.18 -3.10
N TYR A 26 3.62 -4.25 -2.66
CA TYR A 26 3.01 -5.56 -2.47
C TYR A 26 2.17 -5.58 -1.20
N ARG A 27 0.91 -5.88 -1.38
CA ARG A 27 -0.11 -5.87 -0.33
C ARG A 27 -0.07 -7.16 0.47
N ALA A 28 -0.06 -7.04 1.80
CA ALA A 28 -0.10 -8.19 2.70
C ALA A 28 -1.54 -8.62 2.98
N TRP A 29 -1.77 -9.93 2.98
CA TRP A 29 -3.06 -10.49 3.40
C TRP A 29 -3.36 -10.14 4.86
N LYS A 30 -4.62 -9.81 5.16
CA LYS A 30 -5.16 -9.32 6.44
C LYS A 30 -4.74 -7.90 6.84
N GLY A 31 -3.58 -7.42 6.44
CA GLY A 31 -3.19 -6.03 6.67
C GLY A 31 -3.76 -5.12 5.58
N ASP A 32 -3.23 -5.26 4.37
CA ASP A 32 -3.59 -4.41 3.24
C ASP A 32 -4.78 -4.96 2.43
N LEU A 33 -4.99 -6.27 2.47
CA LEU A 33 -6.09 -6.97 1.81
C LEU A 33 -6.92 -7.71 2.84
N SER A 34 -8.18 -7.31 2.96
CA SER A 34 -9.18 -7.94 3.83
C SER A 34 -10.54 -7.99 3.12
N THR A 35 -11.54 -8.50 3.81
CA THR A 35 -12.93 -8.49 3.32
C THR A 35 -13.61 -7.13 3.49
N ASP A 36 -12.94 -6.15 4.08
CA ASP A 36 -13.48 -4.80 4.32
C ASP A 36 -13.40 -3.91 3.07
N TYR A 37 -12.60 -4.33 2.09
CA TYR A 37 -12.38 -3.59 0.84
C TYR A 37 -12.78 -4.44 -0.37
N THR A 38 -13.37 -3.79 -1.35
CA THR A 38 -13.62 -4.42 -2.66
C THR A 38 -12.32 -4.56 -3.44
N VAL A 39 -12.34 -5.39 -4.47
CA VAL A 39 -11.20 -5.58 -5.39
C VAL A 39 -10.81 -4.25 -6.07
N LEU A 40 -11.79 -3.39 -6.35
CA LEU A 40 -11.56 -2.08 -6.96
C LEU A 40 -10.95 -1.09 -5.96
N GLN A 41 -11.47 -1.03 -4.74
CA GLN A 41 -10.90 -0.22 -3.66
C GLN A 41 -9.47 -0.64 -3.33
N ALA A 42 -9.19 -1.95 -3.34
CA ALA A 42 -7.85 -2.50 -3.13
C ALA A 42 -6.88 -2.26 -4.30
N GLY A 43 -7.31 -1.61 -5.39
CA GLY A 43 -6.46 -1.35 -6.56
C GLY A 43 -6.06 -2.61 -7.34
N LEU A 44 -6.88 -3.67 -7.27
CA LEU A 44 -6.63 -4.95 -7.93
C LEU A 44 -7.48 -5.14 -9.19
N GLY A 45 -8.18 -4.11 -9.68
CA GLY A 45 -9.07 -4.17 -10.83
C GLY A 45 -8.42 -4.76 -12.09
N ARG A 46 -7.11 -4.54 -12.29
CA ARG A 46 -6.35 -5.09 -13.43
C ARG A 46 -6.26 -6.63 -13.45
N PHE A 47 -6.58 -7.30 -12.36
CA PHE A 47 -6.56 -8.76 -12.24
C PHE A 47 -7.94 -9.39 -12.43
N ILE A 48 -8.98 -8.59 -12.71
CA ILE A 48 -10.33 -9.09 -12.93
C ILE A 48 -10.43 -9.50 -14.40
N ASP A 49 -10.76 -10.78 -14.61
CA ASP A 49 -11.18 -11.26 -15.92
C ASP A 49 -12.68 -11.03 -16.08
N TRP A 50 -13.03 -9.96 -16.77
CA TRP A 50 -14.42 -9.55 -16.99
C TRP A 50 -15.14 -10.43 -18.00
N ASP A 51 -14.45 -11.19 -18.82
CA ASP A 51 -15.06 -12.07 -19.83
C ASP A 51 -15.49 -13.41 -19.23
N HIS A 52 -14.96 -13.74 -18.05
CA HIS A 52 -15.31 -14.94 -17.32
C HIS A 52 -16.44 -14.67 -16.29
N PRO A 53 -17.46 -15.56 -16.19
CA PRO A 53 -18.49 -15.44 -15.16
C PRO A 53 -17.92 -15.75 -13.77
N PHE A 54 -18.18 -14.88 -12.79
CA PHE A 54 -17.82 -15.09 -11.39
C PHE A 54 -18.87 -14.52 -10.44
N ARG A 55 -18.88 -15.02 -9.21
CA ARG A 55 -19.80 -14.55 -8.18
C ARG A 55 -19.48 -13.09 -7.81
N GLY A 56 -20.49 -12.22 -7.84
CA GLY A 56 -20.35 -10.79 -7.53
C GLY A 56 -19.97 -9.91 -8.73
N ARG A 57 -19.89 -10.45 -9.96
CA ARG A 57 -19.54 -9.71 -11.17
C ARG A 57 -20.42 -8.47 -11.39
N GLU A 58 -21.75 -8.61 -11.21
CA GLU A 58 -22.70 -7.50 -11.40
C GLU A 58 -22.49 -6.39 -10.38
N ALA A 59 -22.29 -6.72 -9.10
CA ALA A 59 -22.03 -5.75 -8.05
C ALA A 59 -20.73 -5.00 -8.30
N LEU A 60 -19.68 -5.71 -8.74
CA LEU A 60 -18.39 -5.13 -9.04
C LEU A 60 -18.42 -4.24 -10.30
N ALA A 61 -19.18 -4.64 -11.32
CA ALA A 61 -19.41 -3.82 -12.52
C ALA A 61 -20.19 -2.54 -12.19
N ALA A 62 -21.18 -2.61 -11.32
CA ALA A 62 -21.91 -1.44 -10.84
C ALA A 62 -21.00 -0.49 -10.03
N GLU A 63 -20.10 -1.02 -9.19
CA GLU A 63 -19.10 -0.22 -8.50
C GLU A 63 -18.13 0.44 -9.48
N GLN A 64 -17.66 -0.29 -10.49
CA GLN A 64 -16.77 0.26 -11.52
C GLN A 64 -17.44 1.43 -12.29
N ALA A 65 -18.71 1.29 -12.61
CA ALA A 65 -19.47 2.31 -13.35
C ALA A 65 -19.68 3.60 -12.54
N ARG A 66 -19.96 3.51 -11.23
CA ARG A 66 -20.13 4.69 -10.37
C ARG A 66 -18.81 5.26 -9.82
N GLY A 67 -17.73 4.50 -9.92
CA GLY A 67 -16.46 4.75 -9.20
C GLY A 67 -16.49 4.18 -7.78
N ALA A 68 -15.34 3.69 -7.31
CA ALA A 68 -15.17 3.30 -5.92
C ALA A 68 -15.08 4.56 -5.04
N ASP A 69 -15.67 4.53 -3.84
CA ASP A 69 -15.65 5.64 -2.87
C ASP A 69 -14.33 5.77 -2.12
N ARG A 70 -13.55 4.70 -2.08
CA ARG A 70 -12.24 4.62 -1.46
C ARG A 70 -11.21 4.08 -2.45
N ARG A 71 -9.94 4.39 -2.21
CA ARG A 71 -8.83 3.90 -3.00
C ARG A 71 -7.61 3.57 -2.15
N PHE A 72 -6.97 2.47 -2.48
CA PHE A 72 -5.68 2.10 -1.94
C PHE A 72 -4.59 3.01 -2.51
N VAL A 73 -3.73 3.53 -1.62
CA VAL A 73 -2.64 4.45 -1.97
C VAL A 73 -1.34 4.03 -1.30
N THR A 74 -0.24 4.46 -1.91
CA THR A 74 1.09 4.46 -1.31
C THR A 74 1.43 5.89 -0.90
N LEU A 75 1.94 6.07 0.32
CA LEU A 75 2.31 7.36 0.89
C LEU A 75 3.80 7.38 1.21
N ILE A 76 4.46 8.50 0.92
CA ILE A 76 5.70 8.87 1.59
C ILE A 76 5.34 9.73 2.78
N VAL A 77 5.80 9.35 3.96
CA VAL A 77 5.51 10.01 5.24
C VAL A 77 6.76 10.76 5.68
N ALA A 78 6.61 12.03 6.04
CA ALA A 78 7.71 12.90 6.45
C ALA A 78 8.13 12.62 7.90
N HIS A 79 8.56 11.40 8.20
CA HIS A 79 9.00 10.96 9.52
C HIS A 79 10.18 9.99 9.40
N GLU A 80 11.22 10.21 10.21
CA GLU A 80 12.47 9.43 10.12
C GLU A 80 12.63 8.41 11.25
N THR A 81 11.91 8.57 12.35
CA THR A 81 12.14 7.78 13.58
C THR A 81 11.08 6.71 13.83
N HIS A 82 9.89 6.86 13.27
CA HIS A 82 8.79 5.91 13.47
C HIS A 82 8.05 5.67 12.17
N ASP A 83 7.76 4.42 11.90
CA ASP A 83 6.88 4.04 10.79
C ASP A 83 5.41 4.27 11.17
N ALA A 84 4.56 4.50 10.17
CA ALA A 84 3.13 4.62 10.39
C ALA A 84 2.56 3.29 10.93
N PRO A 85 1.94 3.28 12.12
CA PRO A 85 1.31 2.08 12.66
C PRO A 85 0.15 1.59 11.77
N TYR A 86 -0.20 0.32 11.88
CA TYR A 86 -1.43 -0.23 11.33
C TYR A 86 -2.65 0.49 11.91
N MET A 87 -3.62 0.84 11.06
CA MET A 87 -4.84 1.60 11.39
C MET A 87 -4.58 3.02 11.97
N SER A 88 -3.45 3.62 11.63
CA SER A 88 -3.26 5.05 11.90
C SER A 88 -4.20 5.88 11.05
N THR A 89 -4.81 6.89 11.65
CA THR A 89 -5.75 7.78 10.98
C THR A 89 -5.06 8.64 9.94
N ILE A 90 -5.64 8.75 8.76
CA ILE A 90 -5.21 9.67 7.70
C ILE A 90 -6.16 10.87 7.68
N TRP A 91 -5.57 12.06 7.68
CA TRP A 91 -6.26 13.32 7.74
C TRP A 91 -6.05 14.16 6.49
N HIS A 92 -7.06 14.95 6.15
CA HIS A 92 -6.97 16.02 5.14
C HIS A 92 -7.89 17.17 5.54
N ALA A 93 -7.35 18.40 5.56
CA ALA A 93 -8.09 19.61 5.95
C ALA A 93 -8.87 19.46 7.28
N GLY A 94 -8.25 18.82 8.28
CA GLY A 94 -8.81 18.61 9.62
C GLY A 94 -9.87 17.52 9.70
N LYS A 95 -10.14 16.76 8.63
CA LYS A 95 -11.11 15.66 8.59
C LYS A 95 -10.41 14.32 8.39
N VAL A 96 -10.94 13.29 9.03
CA VAL A 96 -10.53 11.90 8.78
C VAL A 96 -10.95 11.49 7.38
N VAL A 97 -10.01 11.01 6.59
CA VAL A 97 -10.24 10.63 5.17
C VAL A 97 -9.82 9.20 4.85
N GLY A 98 -9.19 8.51 5.79
CA GLY A 98 -8.75 7.15 5.60
C GLY A 98 -7.94 6.61 6.78
N GLU A 99 -7.29 5.49 6.52
CA GLU A 99 -6.46 4.79 7.50
C GLU A 99 -5.27 4.09 6.81
N THR A 100 -4.17 3.94 7.54
CA THR A 100 -3.02 3.17 7.08
C THR A 100 -3.25 1.68 7.29
N THR A 101 -2.78 0.88 6.35
CA THR A 101 -2.84 -0.59 6.42
C THR A 101 -1.47 -1.22 6.67
N SER A 102 -0.40 -0.49 6.39
CA SER A 102 0.98 -0.91 6.63
C SER A 102 1.90 0.30 6.68
N GLY A 103 2.99 0.18 7.42
CA GLY A 103 4.09 1.14 7.42
C GLY A 103 5.44 0.45 7.61
N ALA A 104 6.47 0.96 6.97
CA ALA A 104 7.84 0.55 7.14
C ALA A 104 8.81 1.57 6.54
N TRP A 105 10.02 1.61 7.05
CA TRP A 105 11.11 2.32 6.40
C TRP A 105 11.51 1.63 5.10
N GLY A 106 11.48 2.35 4.00
CA GLY A 106 11.93 1.88 2.69
C GLY A 106 13.42 2.13 2.52
N HIS A 107 14.25 1.12 2.75
CA HIS A 107 15.72 1.27 2.72
C HIS A 107 16.29 1.63 1.35
N ARG A 108 15.62 1.26 0.27
CA ARG A 108 16.00 1.60 -1.11
C ARG A 108 15.43 2.93 -1.56
N VAL A 109 14.24 3.25 -1.06
CA VAL A 109 13.56 4.53 -1.30
C VAL A 109 14.18 5.64 -0.45
N GLY A 110 14.72 5.31 0.73
CA GLY A 110 15.30 6.26 1.67
C GLY A 110 14.25 7.10 2.39
N ALA A 111 13.05 6.55 2.60
CA ALA A 111 11.93 7.26 3.23
C ALA A 111 11.01 6.32 4.01
N SER A 112 10.24 6.86 4.95
CA SER A 112 9.13 6.14 5.58
C SER A 112 8.00 6.01 4.57
N VAL A 113 7.57 4.76 4.32
CA VAL A 113 6.52 4.40 3.37
C VAL A 113 5.34 3.85 4.13
N ALA A 114 4.15 4.34 3.83
CA ALA A 114 2.91 3.75 4.31
C ALA A 114 2.02 3.31 3.14
N LEU A 115 1.29 2.23 3.34
CA LEU A 115 0.17 1.83 2.52
C LEU A 115 -1.11 2.16 3.29
N GLY A 116 -2.16 2.54 2.58
CA GLY A 116 -3.42 2.89 3.23
C GLY A 116 -4.58 2.96 2.25
N VAL A 117 -5.76 3.18 2.79
CA VAL A 117 -6.98 3.40 2.04
C VAL A 117 -7.53 4.76 2.37
N VAL A 118 -7.78 5.58 1.35
CA VAL A 118 -8.32 6.94 1.49
C VAL A 118 -9.56 7.12 0.63
N ARG A 119 -10.30 8.19 0.85
CA ARG A 119 -11.36 8.64 -0.06
C ARG A 119 -10.81 8.76 -1.48
N ALA A 120 -11.57 8.31 -2.47
CA ALA A 120 -11.11 8.22 -3.86
C ALA A 120 -10.72 9.57 -4.49
N ASP A 121 -11.40 10.65 -4.10
CA ASP A 121 -11.11 12.02 -4.55
C ASP A 121 -9.75 12.56 -4.08
N LEU A 122 -9.17 11.94 -3.03
CA LEU A 122 -7.87 12.31 -2.46
C LEU A 122 -6.74 11.33 -2.82
N ALA A 123 -7.02 10.34 -3.67
CA ALA A 123 -6.06 9.30 -4.04
C ALA A 123 -5.16 9.67 -5.22
N GLN A 124 -5.17 10.91 -5.68
CA GLN A 124 -4.34 11.37 -6.79
C GLN A 124 -2.90 11.57 -6.35
N GLU A 125 -1.95 11.21 -7.23
CA GLU A 125 -0.54 11.47 -7.01
C GLU A 125 -0.27 12.94 -6.67
N GLY A 126 0.58 13.16 -5.67
CA GLY A 126 0.95 14.49 -5.20
C GLY A 126 -0.01 15.06 -4.16
N THR A 127 -1.17 14.44 -3.89
CA THR A 127 -2.08 14.91 -2.84
C THR A 127 -1.37 14.91 -1.48
N GLU A 128 -1.45 16.07 -0.80
CA GLU A 128 -0.90 16.25 0.54
C GLU A 128 -1.93 15.81 1.58
N LEU A 129 -1.50 14.93 2.46
CA LEU A 129 -2.27 14.36 3.55
C LEU A 129 -1.47 14.44 4.86
N GLU A 130 -2.07 14.05 5.95
CA GLU A 130 -1.37 13.89 7.24
C GLU A 130 -1.68 12.48 7.77
N VAL A 131 -0.67 11.82 8.32
CA VAL A 131 -0.83 10.53 9.03
C VAL A 131 -0.63 10.76 10.51
N GLU A 132 -1.53 10.26 11.32
CA GLU A 132 -1.40 10.35 12.78
C GLU A 132 -0.47 9.25 13.29
N ILE A 133 0.67 9.64 13.84
CA ILE A 133 1.66 8.74 14.43
C ILE A 133 1.82 9.11 15.91
N PHE A 134 1.39 8.21 16.79
CA PHE A 134 1.46 8.41 18.25
C PHE A 134 0.92 9.77 18.73
N GLY A 135 -0.20 10.23 18.17
CA GLY A 135 -0.89 11.47 18.52
C GLY A 135 -0.34 12.73 17.81
N ALA A 136 0.70 12.61 17.00
CA ALA A 136 1.20 13.69 16.16
C ALA A 136 0.72 13.51 14.71
N ARG A 137 0.27 14.60 14.07
CA ARG A 137 -0.04 14.61 12.64
C ARG A 137 1.22 14.92 11.85
N VAL A 138 1.61 13.97 11.02
CA VAL A 138 2.85 14.01 10.23
C VAL A 138 2.48 14.17 8.75
N PRO A 139 3.08 15.12 8.03
CA PRO A 139 2.83 15.29 6.61
C PRO A 139 3.10 14.01 5.82
N ALA A 140 2.25 13.72 4.86
CA ALA A 140 2.39 12.59 3.96
C ALA A 140 1.93 12.98 2.55
N ARG A 141 2.51 12.34 1.54
CA ARG A 141 2.19 12.63 0.14
C ARG A 141 1.85 11.34 -0.60
N VAL A 142 0.73 11.35 -1.31
CA VAL A 142 0.31 10.25 -2.20
C VAL A 142 1.31 10.11 -3.33
N GLN A 143 1.74 8.87 -3.56
CA GLN A 143 2.66 8.51 -4.63
C GLN A 143 1.91 7.95 -5.84
N ALA A 144 2.58 7.95 -7.00
CA ALA A 144 2.09 7.27 -8.19
C ALA A 144 1.74 5.80 -7.88
N ASP A 145 0.71 5.27 -8.52
CA ASP A 145 0.37 3.84 -8.38
C ASP A 145 1.51 2.96 -8.89
N GLY A 146 1.81 1.92 -8.12
CA GLY A 146 2.85 0.94 -8.43
C GLY A 146 4.05 0.98 -7.49
N PRO A 147 5.10 0.22 -7.83
CA PRO A 147 6.31 0.14 -7.02
C PRO A 147 7.06 1.47 -6.93
N LEU A 148 7.53 1.81 -5.74
CA LEU A 148 8.45 2.94 -5.53
C LEU A 148 9.88 2.58 -5.96
N TYR A 149 10.24 1.30 -5.82
CA TYR A 149 11.56 0.79 -6.18
C TYR A 149 11.46 -0.30 -7.25
N ASP A 150 12.40 -0.30 -8.21
CA ASP A 150 12.52 -1.30 -9.27
C ASP A 150 11.19 -1.54 -10.02
N ARG A 151 10.63 -0.46 -10.56
CA ARG A 151 9.29 -0.45 -11.20
C ARG A 151 9.14 -1.51 -12.28
N ASP A 152 10.18 -1.72 -13.07
CA ASP A 152 10.18 -2.63 -14.22
C ASP A 152 10.63 -4.05 -13.86
N ASN A 153 10.84 -4.32 -12.56
CA ASN A 153 11.28 -5.63 -12.05
C ASN A 153 12.62 -6.11 -12.64
N MET A 154 13.49 -5.20 -13.06
CA MET A 154 14.78 -5.54 -13.64
C MET A 154 15.69 -6.26 -12.63
N ARG A 155 15.68 -5.79 -11.39
CA ARG A 155 16.47 -6.42 -10.31
C ARG A 155 15.82 -7.68 -9.74
N LEU A 156 14.51 -7.75 -9.79
CA LEU A 156 13.77 -8.92 -9.34
C LEU A 156 13.99 -10.11 -10.28
N ARG A 157 14.30 -9.86 -11.55
CA ARG A 157 14.51 -10.87 -12.58
C ARG A 157 15.98 -11.13 -12.92
N ALA A 158 16.90 -10.39 -12.28
CA ALA A 158 18.34 -10.50 -12.52
C ALA A 158 18.94 -11.73 -11.82
#